data_1bbc9d82189bc60659b25de1a9c8c556
#
_entry.id   1bbc9d82189bc60659b25de1a9c8c556
#
_cell.length_a   1.000
_cell.length_b   1.000
_cell.length_c   1.000
_cell.angle_alpha   90.00
_cell.angle_beta   90.00
_cell.angle_gamma   90.00
#
_symmetry.space_group_name_H-M   'P 1'
#
loop_
_entity.id
_entity.type
_entity.pdbx_description
1 polymer ?
#
loop_
_entity_poly.entity_id
_entity_poly.type
_entity_poly.pdbx_seq_one_letter_code
_entity_poly.pdbx_strand_id
1 'polypeptide(L)'
;FKTPVVTSLRTAVMNYVEYGSWTNQKSDDNSVNSLVDADMIVNRIGLPSIEFQKLDSMAVDKEEGTALAKVKVLQTDSNEEFVLDVELCQQEDGLWQVYEIVNFKDFIEKLQNIRQQQVKAYLEESSQLMAQHDAVIAESQQRITAILAGGTLGNDSIRSQVKKVSEEQVADWQSRKAELEAMEVPDAAGSLHRLRLKICDARIEAAANYARWMDDKKAATIRASDNSMKIAKTLEKDAELLTKQVN
;
A
#
# COMPACT_ATOMS: atom_id res chain seq x y z
N PHE A 1 16.43 -37.29 25.52
CA PHE A 1 16.73 -36.00 26.18
C PHE A 1 16.77 -34.80 25.22
N LYS A 2 16.90 -35.00 23.90
CA LYS A 2 16.87 -33.86 22.93
C LYS A 2 15.44 -33.35 22.65
N THR A 3 14.45 -34.22 22.71
CA THR A 3 13.09 -33.88 22.30
C THR A 3 12.40 -32.81 23.17
N PRO A 4 12.43 -32.85 24.52
CA PRO A 4 11.81 -31.81 25.34
C PRO A 4 12.46 -30.41 25.14
N VAL A 5 13.80 -30.37 25.06
CA VAL A 5 14.54 -29.11 24.84
C VAL A 5 14.20 -28.54 23.47
N VAL A 6 14.21 -29.36 22.42
CA VAL A 6 13.86 -28.95 21.06
C VAL A 6 12.43 -28.44 20.99
N THR A 7 11.48 -29.14 21.64
CA THR A 7 10.07 -28.72 21.66
C THR A 7 9.91 -27.40 22.40
N SER A 8 10.57 -27.20 23.53
CA SER A 8 10.49 -25.96 24.29
C SER A 8 11.08 -24.77 23.52
N LEU A 9 12.23 -24.97 22.90
CA LEU A 9 12.88 -23.94 22.05
C LEU A 9 12.02 -23.59 20.84
N ARG A 10 11.49 -24.61 20.16
CA ARG A 10 10.57 -24.39 19.05
C ARG A 10 9.35 -23.58 19.48
N THR A 11 8.74 -23.91 20.59
CA THR A 11 7.57 -23.21 21.13
C THR A 11 7.90 -21.77 21.48
N ALA A 12 9.06 -21.50 22.09
CA ALA A 12 9.50 -20.16 22.42
C ALA A 12 9.66 -19.30 21.15
N VAL A 13 10.32 -19.87 20.12
CA VAL A 13 10.50 -19.19 18.84
C VAL A 13 9.16 -18.95 18.13
N MET A 14 8.29 -19.96 18.06
CA MET A 14 6.97 -19.82 17.46
C MET A 14 6.16 -18.71 18.14
N ASN A 15 6.09 -18.73 19.46
CA ASN A 15 5.37 -17.72 20.23
C ASN A 15 5.97 -16.32 20.01
N TYR A 16 7.27 -16.21 19.90
CA TYR A 16 7.93 -14.93 19.64
C TYR A 16 7.61 -14.40 18.24
N VAL A 17 7.65 -15.26 17.22
CA VAL A 17 7.36 -14.89 15.83
C VAL A 17 5.90 -14.54 15.62
N GLU A 18 4.98 -15.32 16.21
CA GLU A 18 3.53 -15.14 15.99
C GLU A 18 2.92 -14.09 16.90
N TYR A 19 3.35 -13.99 18.15
CA TYR A 19 2.68 -13.19 19.19
C TYR A 19 3.63 -12.25 19.93
N GLY A 20 4.93 -12.35 19.67
CA GLY A 20 5.94 -11.66 20.42
C GLY A 20 6.08 -10.20 20.10
N SER A 21 6.71 -9.52 21.02
CA SER A 21 7.21 -8.17 20.82
C SER A 21 8.47 -8.24 19.96
N TRP A 22 8.43 -7.65 18.77
CA TRP A 22 9.63 -7.45 17.93
C TRP A 22 10.61 -6.44 18.53
N THR A 23 10.23 -5.84 19.66
CA THR A 23 11.11 -5.02 20.46
C THR A 23 11.93 -5.95 21.35
N ASN A 24 13.23 -5.94 21.16
CA ASN A 24 14.14 -6.74 21.96
C ASN A 24 14.06 -6.31 23.43
N GLN A 25 13.95 -7.27 24.34
CA GLN A 25 13.87 -7.03 25.78
C GLN A 25 15.25 -6.96 26.47
N LYS A 26 16.32 -6.72 25.73
CA LYS A 26 17.65 -6.56 26.31
C LYS A 26 17.65 -5.39 27.27
N SER A 27 17.77 -5.67 28.55
CA SER A 27 17.74 -4.67 29.63
C SER A 27 19.10 -4.05 29.94
N ASP A 28 20.14 -4.30 29.15
CA ASP A 28 21.47 -3.78 29.38
C ASP A 28 21.73 -2.46 28.65
N ASP A 29 22.32 -1.51 29.36
CA ASP A 29 22.47 -0.08 28.99
C ASP A 29 23.11 0.24 27.63
N ASN A 30 23.71 -0.73 26.94
CA ASN A 30 24.30 -0.54 25.62
C ASN A 30 23.34 -0.82 24.44
N SER A 31 22.12 -1.27 24.73
CA SER A 31 21.15 -1.66 23.69
C SER A 31 20.08 -0.59 23.38
N VAL A 32 20.12 0.55 24.07
CA VAL A 32 19.12 1.63 23.91
C VAL A 32 19.05 2.13 22.47
N ASN A 33 20.18 2.23 21.77
CA ASN A 33 20.20 2.70 20.39
C ASN A 33 19.61 1.66 19.43
N SER A 34 19.88 0.37 19.64
CA SER A 34 19.31 -0.69 18.78
C SER A 34 17.81 -0.91 19.03
N LEU A 35 17.34 -0.72 20.26
CA LEU A 35 15.92 -0.74 20.61
C LEU A 35 15.16 0.45 20.01
N VAL A 36 15.75 1.65 20.10
CA VAL A 36 15.16 2.86 19.52
C VAL A 36 15.12 2.74 17.98
N ASP A 37 16.15 2.21 17.36
CA ASP A 37 16.18 2.00 15.91
C ASP A 37 15.17 0.93 15.48
N ALA A 38 15.04 -0.18 16.21
CA ALA A 38 14.03 -1.21 15.93
C ALA A 38 12.62 -0.68 16.13
N ASP A 39 12.36 0.05 17.21
CA ASP A 39 11.05 0.65 17.50
C ASP A 39 10.69 1.74 16.47
N MET A 40 11.64 2.57 16.07
CA MET A 40 11.45 3.54 14.98
C MET A 40 11.16 2.87 13.64
N ILE A 41 11.83 1.76 13.33
CA ILE A 41 11.62 0.99 12.11
C ILE A 41 10.23 0.35 12.13
N VAL A 42 9.86 -0.32 13.21
CA VAL A 42 8.54 -0.94 13.39
C VAL A 42 7.43 0.11 13.32
N ASN A 43 7.60 1.27 13.95
CA ASN A 43 6.60 2.35 13.90
C ASN A 43 6.49 3.02 12.53
N ARG A 44 7.57 3.06 11.72
CA ARG A 44 7.55 3.61 10.35
C ARG A 44 7.06 2.64 9.30
N ILE A 45 7.38 1.36 9.45
CA ILE A 45 7.15 0.32 8.43
C ILE A 45 5.93 -0.53 8.79
N GLY A 46 5.48 -0.49 10.04
CA GLY A 46 4.50 -1.40 10.62
C GLY A 46 5.13 -2.74 11.05
N LEU A 47 4.40 -3.51 11.83
CA LEU A 47 4.81 -4.86 12.19
C LEU A 47 4.83 -5.71 10.92
N PRO A 48 5.93 -6.44 10.63
CA PRO A 48 5.93 -7.35 9.51
C PRO A 48 4.93 -8.49 9.78
N SER A 49 4.05 -8.76 8.82
CA SER A 49 3.21 -9.94 8.84
C SER A 49 4.06 -11.14 8.48
N ILE A 50 4.47 -11.93 9.47
CA ILE A 50 5.30 -13.11 9.26
C ILE A 50 4.67 -14.35 9.88
N GLU A 51 4.86 -15.46 9.18
CA GLU A 51 4.46 -16.78 9.64
C GLU A 51 5.68 -17.67 9.86
N PHE A 52 5.69 -18.37 10.98
CA PHE A 52 6.68 -19.40 11.24
C PHE A 52 6.50 -20.58 10.28
N GLN A 53 7.52 -20.92 9.52
CA GLN A 53 7.52 -22.06 8.61
C GLN A 53 8.17 -23.30 9.25
N LYS A 54 9.42 -23.18 9.64
CA LYS A 54 10.16 -24.29 10.27
C LYS A 54 11.41 -23.81 11.02
N LEU A 55 11.85 -24.67 11.93
CA LEU A 55 13.16 -24.59 12.55
C LEU A 55 14.16 -25.35 11.66
N ASP A 56 15.08 -24.64 11.01
CA ASP A 56 16.05 -25.24 10.09
C ASP A 56 17.21 -25.92 10.85
N SER A 57 17.76 -25.25 11.84
CA SER A 57 18.83 -25.78 12.67
C SER A 57 18.83 -25.14 14.06
N MET A 58 19.48 -25.79 14.98
CA MET A 58 19.65 -25.30 16.34
C MET A 58 20.94 -25.83 16.95
N ALA A 59 21.75 -24.92 17.48
CA ALA A 59 22.92 -25.23 18.30
C ALA A 59 22.59 -24.83 19.74
N VAL A 60 22.78 -25.74 20.68
CA VAL A 60 22.53 -25.52 22.11
C VAL A 60 23.83 -25.65 22.88
N ASP A 61 24.19 -24.60 23.59
CA ASP A 61 25.22 -24.61 24.60
C ASP A 61 24.56 -24.82 25.98
N LYS A 62 24.83 -25.99 26.57
CA LYS A 62 24.21 -26.35 27.85
C LYS A 62 24.99 -25.78 29.04
N GLU A 63 26.26 -25.47 28.85
CA GLU A 63 27.11 -24.94 29.92
C GLU A 63 26.77 -23.46 30.15
N GLU A 64 26.58 -22.71 29.04
CA GLU A 64 26.19 -21.31 29.07
C GLU A 64 24.67 -21.11 29.16
N GLY A 65 23.88 -22.15 28.98
CA GLY A 65 22.41 -22.05 28.94
C GLY A 65 21.89 -21.21 27.76
N THR A 66 22.62 -21.23 26.64
CA THR A 66 22.26 -20.47 25.43
C THR A 66 21.93 -21.37 24.24
N ALA A 67 21.20 -20.87 23.27
CA ALA A 67 20.99 -21.57 22.02
C ALA A 67 20.87 -20.57 20.86
N LEU A 68 21.41 -20.96 19.70
CA LEU A 68 21.23 -20.26 18.43
C LEU A 68 20.36 -21.11 17.50
N ALA A 69 19.23 -20.56 17.08
CA ALA A 69 18.26 -21.21 16.20
C ALA A 69 18.17 -20.47 14.86
N LYS A 70 18.22 -21.22 13.76
CA LYS A 70 17.87 -20.71 12.42
C LYS A 70 16.41 -21.02 12.14
N VAL A 71 15.61 -19.97 11.98
CA VAL A 71 14.16 -20.06 11.84
C VAL A 71 13.76 -19.56 10.47
N LYS A 72 13.13 -20.42 9.68
CA LYS A 72 12.53 -20.02 8.42
C LYS A 72 11.17 -19.42 8.67
N VAL A 73 10.96 -18.22 8.17
CA VAL A 73 9.72 -17.47 8.25
C VAL A 73 9.25 -17.07 6.86
N LEU A 74 7.94 -16.94 6.66
CA LEU A 74 7.33 -16.40 5.46
C LEU A 74 6.83 -14.99 5.76
N GLN A 75 7.24 -14.03 4.98
CA GLN A 75 6.63 -12.70 5.01
C GLN A 75 5.38 -12.75 4.11
N THR A 76 4.19 -12.58 4.70
CA THR A 76 2.93 -12.88 4.03
C THR A 76 2.56 -11.88 2.93
N ASP A 77 2.96 -10.61 3.07
CA ASP A 77 2.61 -9.56 2.09
C ASP A 77 3.42 -9.69 0.78
N SER A 78 4.66 -10.19 0.85
CA SER A 78 5.52 -10.40 -0.32
C SER A 78 5.59 -11.85 -0.77
N ASN A 79 5.07 -12.77 0.05
CA ASN A 79 5.22 -14.22 -0.12
C ASN A 79 6.69 -14.66 -0.22
N GLU A 80 7.59 -13.95 0.46
CA GLU A 80 9.02 -14.26 0.47
C GLU A 80 9.45 -14.95 1.76
N GLU A 81 10.41 -15.87 1.61
CA GLU A 81 10.98 -16.62 2.73
C GLU A 81 12.24 -15.94 3.24
N PHE A 82 12.35 -15.88 4.58
CA PHE A 82 13.53 -15.38 5.29
C PHE A 82 14.03 -16.41 6.30
N VAL A 83 15.32 -16.34 6.63
CA VAL A 83 15.90 -17.08 7.72
C VAL A 83 16.32 -16.10 8.80
N LEU A 84 15.72 -16.23 9.98
CA LEU A 84 16.06 -15.45 11.16
C LEU A 84 17.05 -16.26 12.01
N ASP A 85 18.10 -15.61 12.47
CA ASP A 85 19.05 -16.13 13.44
C ASP A 85 18.59 -15.67 14.83
N VAL A 86 18.01 -16.60 15.60
CA VAL A 86 17.37 -16.32 16.88
C VAL A 86 18.24 -16.85 18.01
N GLU A 87 18.70 -15.96 18.86
CA GLU A 87 19.40 -16.30 20.09
C GLU A 87 18.42 -16.47 21.25
N LEU A 88 18.57 -17.56 22.00
CA LEU A 88 17.74 -17.88 23.15
C LEU A 88 18.62 -18.10 24.39
N CYS A 89 18.07 -17.75 25.54
CA CYS A 89 18.69 -18.09 26.84
C CYS A 89 17.74 -18.89 27.71
N GLN A 90 18.29 -19.78 28.52
CA GLN A 90 17.55 -20.56 29.49
C GLN A 90 17.45 -19.76 30.79
N GLN A 91 16.21 -19.61 31.27
CA GLN A 91 15.89 -18.92 32.52
C GLN A 91 16.16 -19.85 33.73
N GLU A 92 16.18 -19.28 34.94
CA GLU A 92 16.37 -20.04 36.19
C GLU A 92 15.31 -21.13 36.39
N ASP A 93 14.13 -20.97 35.88
CA ASP A 93 13.05 -21.98 35.90
C ASP A 93 13.20 -23.08 34.84
N GLY A 94 14.27 -23.01 34.04
CA GLY A 94 14.55 -23.94 32.96
C GLY A 94 13.81 -23.69 31.66
N LEU A 95 13.00 -22.64 31.57
CA LEU A 95 12.31 -22.24 30.34
C LEU A 95 13.25 -21.49 29.41
N TRP A 96 13.04 -21.65 28.10
CA TRP A 96 13.78 -20.95 27.08
C TRP A 96 13.05 -19.66 26.66
N GLN A 97 13.78 -18.59 26.59
CA GLN A 97 13.28 -17.29 26.14
C GLN A 97 14.12 -16.78 24.97
N VAL A 98 13.46 -16.16 23.98
CA VAL A 98 14.18 -15.45 22.91
C VAL A 98 14.86 -14.23 23.50
N TYR A 99 16.17 -14.15 23.28
CA TYR A 99 17.00 -13.08 23.76
C TYR A 99 17.21 -12.01 22.69
N GLU A 100 17.53 -12.43 21.47
CA GLU A 100 17.80 -11.54 20.34
C GLU A 100 17.50 -12.22 19.00
N ILE A 101 17.12 -11.44 18.00
CA ILE A 101 17.21 -11.82 16.59
C ILE A 101 18.48 -11.17 16.04
N VAL A 102 19.55 -11.96 15.88
CA VAL A 102 20.89 -11.48 15.56
C VAL A 102 20.95 -10.74 14.23
N ASN A 103 20.22 -11.24 13.23
CA ASN A 103 20.16 -10.66 11.89
C ASN A 103 18.89 -9.80 11.66
N PHE A 104 18.31 -9.23 12.70
CA PHE A 104 17.10 -8.42 12.62
C PHE A 104 17.26 -7.22 11.69
N LYS A 105 18.41 -6.56 11.74
CA LYS A 105 18.69 -5.42 10.86
C LYS A 105 18.67 -5.81 9.39
N ASP A 106 19.32 -6.91 9.02
CA ASP A 106 19.36 -7.41 7.64
C ASP A 106 17.95 -7.81 7.16
N PHE A 107 17.14 -8.39 8.05
CA PHE A 107 15.74 -8.71 7.77
C PHE A 107 14.93 -7.45 7.47
N ILE A 108 15.05 -6.40 8.29
CA ILE A 108 14.35 -5.13 8.09
C ILE A 108 14.79 -4.43 6.80
N GLU A 109 16.09 -4.40 6.51
CA GLU A 109 16.60 -3.83 5.25
C GLU A 109 16.05 -4.55 4.02
N LYS A 110 15.96 -5.89 4.06
CA LYS A 110 15.32 -6.66 3.00
C LYS A 110 13.84 -6.34 2.84
N LEU A 111 13.10 -6.26 3.95
CA LEU A 111 11.68 -5.86 3.92
C LEU A 111 11.48 -4.47 3.32
N GLN A 112 12.33 -3.51 3.67
CA GLN A 112 12.27 -2.16 3.09
C GLN A 112 12.49 -2.20 1.58
N ASN A 113 13.49 -2.96 1.12
CA ASN A 113 13.78 -3.11 -0.30
C ASN A 113 12.60 -3.74 -1.07
N ILE A 114 11.98 -4.78 -0.51
CA ILE A 114 10.80 -5.42 -1.12
C ILE A 114 9.65 -4.41 -1.23
N ARG A 115 9.34 -3.71 -0.14
CA ARG A 115 8.27 -2.69 -0.13
C ARG A 115 8.54 -1.56 -1.12
N GLN A 116 9.78 -1.10 -1.23
CA GLN A 116 10.15 -0.10 -2.24
C GLN A 116 9.95 -0.63 -3.65
N GLN A 117 10.33 -1.88 -3.93
CA GLN A 117 10.11 -2.50 -5.24
C GLN A 117 8.63 -2.66 -5.57
N GLN A 118 7.81 -3.11 -4.61
CA GLN A 118 6.35 -3.22 -4.77
C GLN A 118 5.71 -1.86 -5.06
N VAL A 119 6.09 -0.83 -4.29
CA VAL A 119 5.60 0.53 -4.52
C VAL A 119 6.01 1.05 -5.89
N LYS A 120 7.26 0.83 -6.29
CA LYS A 120 7.75 1.24 -7.61
C LYS A 120 6.98 0.55 -8.72
N ALA A 121 6.77 -0.75 -8.64
CA ALA A 121 5.98 -1.51 -9.61
C ALA A 121 4.54 -0.97 -9.72
N TYR A 122 3.88 -0.75 -8.57
CA TYR A 122 2.56 -0.14 -8.53
C TYR A 122 2.53 1.26 -9.16
N LEU A 123 3.52 2.12 -8.90
CA LEU A 123 3.58 3.45 -9.48
C LEU A 123 3.79 3.41 -10.99
N GLU A 124 4.62 2.52 -11.49
CA GLU A 124 4.85 2.32 -12.92
C GLU A 124 3.57 1.85 -13.63
N GLU A 125 2.95 0.78 -13.13
CA GLU A 125 1.72 0.22 -13.70
C GLU A 125 0.56 1.21 -13.65
N SER A 126 0.31 1.81 -12.50
CA SER A 126 -0.78 2.79 -12.35
C SER A 126 -0.54 4.08 -13.14
N SER A 127 0.72 4.48 -13.36
CA SER A 127 1.05 5.64 -14.20
C SER A 127 0.82 5.35 -15.68
N GLN A 128 1.13 4.15 -16.15
CA GLN A 128 0.83 3.73 -17.52
C GLN A 128 -0.67 3.70 -17.78
N LEU A 129 -1.45 3.10 -16.88
CA LEU A 129 -2.90 3.09 -16.93
C LEU A 129 -3.46 4.51 -16.98
N MET A 130 -3.00 5.39 -16.09
CA MET A 130 -3.46 6.77 -16.06
C MET A 130 -3.14 7.51 -17.36
N ALA A 131 -1.96 7.32 -17.93
CA ALA A 131 -1.57 7.97 -19.17
C ALA A 131 -2.44 7.54 -20.37
N GLN A 132 -2.82 6.26 -20.44
CA GLN A 132 -3.72 5.76 -21.47
C GLN A 132 -5.10 6.44 -21.39
N HIS A 133 -5.68 6.50 -20.19
CA HIS A 133 -6.96 7.15 -19.98
C HIS A 133 -6.89 8.68 -20.16
N ASP A 134 -5.79 9.31 -19.78
CA ASP A 134 -5.61 10.76 -19.98
C ASP A 134 -5.60 11.15 -21.45
N ALA A 135 -5.07 10.29 -22.32
CA ALA A 135 -5.12 10.50 -23.78
C ALA A 135 -6.57 10.48 -24.32
N VAL A 136 -7.38 9.49 -23.88
CA VAL A 136 -8.82 9.38 -24.26
C VAL A 136 -9.62 10.58 -23.76
N ILE A 137 -9.37 11.00 -22.51
CA ILE A 137 -10.06 12.16 -21.91
C ILE A 137 -9.67 13.45 -22.64
N ALA A 138 -8.41 13.63 -23.03
CA ALA A 138 -7.96 14.78 -23.79
C ALA A 138 -8.65 14.84 -25.18
N GLU A 139 -8.79 13.70 -25.86
CA GLU A 139 -9.53 13.61 -27.12
C GLU A 139 -11.01 14.01 -26.93
N SER A 140 -11.68 13.51 -25.90
CA SER A 140 -13.05 13.89 -25.59
C SER A 140 -13.21 15.39 -25.34
N GLN A 141 -12.26 16.03 -24.67
CA GLN A 141 -12.25 17.48 -24.46
C GLN A 141 -12.05 18.26 -25.77
N GLN A 142 -11.17 17.79 -26.66
CA GLN A 142 -10.99 18.39 -27.99
C GLN A 142 -12.26 18.29 -28.83
N ARG A 143 -12.97 17.16 -28.77
CA ARG A 143 -14.25 16.96 -29.44
C ARG A 143 -15.31 17.94 -28.92
N ILE A 144 -15.45 18.15 -27.61
CA ILE A 144 -16.34 19.15 -27.04
C ILE A 144 -15.98 20.54 -27.56
N THR A 145 -14.72 20.89 -27.56
CA THR A 145 -14.22 22.18 -28.05
C THR A 145 -14.60 22.40 -29.54
N ALA A 146 -14.38 21.36 -30.36
CA ALA A 146 -14.74 21.42 -31.79
C ALA A 146 -16.25 21.56 -32.02
N ILE A 147 -17.08 20.86 -31.26
CA ILE A 147 -18.54 20.97 -31.32
C ILE A 147 -18.99 22.40 -30.97
N LEU A 148 -18.42 22.97 -29.91
CA LEU A 148 -18.76 24.36 -29.47
C LEU A 148 -18.23 25.42 -30.42
N ALA A 149 -17.18 25.16 -31.19
CA ALA A 149 -16.74 26.06 -32.27
C ALA A 149 -17.74 26.14 -33.44
N GLY A 150 -18.53 25.08 -33.63
CA GLY A 150 -19.58 25.02 -34.66
C GLY A 150 -20.92 25.68 -34.26
N GLY A 151 -21.06 26.12 -33.00
CA GLY A 151 -22.30 26.77 -32.54
C GLY A 151 -22.35 26.89 -31.01
N THR A 152 -23.52 27.35 -30.53
CA THR A 152 -23.75 27.60 -29.10
C THR A 152 -24.63 26.52 -28.47
N LEU A 153 -24.58 26.38 -27.16
CA LEU A 153 -25.44 25.48 -26.37
C LEU A 153 -26.93 25.87 -26.41
N GLY A 154 -27.30 27.01 -27.04
CA GLY A 154 -28.67 27.35 -27.39
C GLY A 154 -29.24 26.42 -28.47
N ASN A 155 -28.42 25.83 -29.31
CA ASN A 155 -28.84 24.89 -30.36
C ASN A 155 -28.97 23.48 -29.79
N ASP A 156 -30.11 22.83 -30.00
CA ASP A 156 -30.42 21.49 -29.49
C ASP A 156 -29.51 20.42 -30.06
N SER A 157 -29.07 20.51 -31.31
CA SER A 157 -28.14 19.59 -31.94
C SER A 157 -26.75 19.68 -31.28
N ILE A 158 -26.26 20.88 -31.02
CA ILE A 158 -24.98 21.11 -30.34
C ILE A 158 -25.03 20.55 -28.92
N ARG A 159 -26.11 20.82 -28.17
CA ARG A 159 -26.28 20.27 -26.82
C ARG A 159 -26.29 18.74 -26.82
N SER A 160 -27.03 18.14 -27.77
CA SER A 160 -27.08 16.67 -27.86
C SER A 160 -25.71 16.06 -28.14
N GLN A 161 -24.91 16.69 -29.00
CA GLN A 161 -23.54 16.23 -29.27
C GLN A 161 -22.62 16.36 -28.05
N VAL A 162 -22.65 17.52 -27.36
CA VAL A 162 -21.85 17.73 -26.12
C VAL A 162 -22.28 16.75 -25.03
N LYS A 163 -23.59 16.54 -24.85
CA LYS A 163 -24.14 15.57 -23.92
C LYS A 163 -23.56 14.17 -24.18
N LYS A 164 -23.60 13.72 -25.43
CA LYS A 164 -23.07 12.40 -25.83
C LYS A 164 -21.59 12.24 -25.46
N VAL A 165 -20.79 13.26 -25.78
CA VAL A 165 -19.33 13.19 -25.42
C VAL A 165 -19.15 13.21 -23.89
N SER A 166 -19.97 13.92 -23.14
CA SER A 166 -19.92 13.93 -21.68
C SER A 166 -20.31 12.58 -21.07
N GLU A 167 -21.28 11.88 -21.66
CA GLU A 167 -21.67 10.51 -21.28
C GLU A 167 -20.53 9.50 -21.61
N GLU A 168 -19.86 9.67 -22.74
CA GLU A 168 -18.66 8.90 -23.07
C GLU A 168 -17.55 9.14 -22.02
N GLN A 169 -17.32 10.37 -21.59
CA GLN A 169 -16.37 10.68 -20.51
C GLN A 169 -16.72 9.99 -19.19
N VAL A 170 -18.02 9.90 -18.85
CA VAL A 170 -18.45 9.13 -17.66
C VAL A 170 -18.01 7.68 -17.78
N ALA A 171 -18.22 7.05 -18.94
CA ALA A 171 -17.83 5.67 -19.18
C ALA A 171 -16.28 5.48 -19.11
N ASP A 172 -15.52 6.42 -19.68
CA ASP A 172 -14.06 6.39 -19.64
C ASP A 172 -13.53 6.48 -18.20
N TRP A 173 -14.10 7.37 -17.37
CA TRP A 173 -13.73 7.48 -15.96
C TRP A 173 -14.16 6.26 -15.13
N GLN A 174 -15.29 5.64 -15.45
CA GLN A 174 -15.73 4.39 -14.83
C GLN A 174 -14.79 3.22 -15.19
N SER A 175 -14.37 3.12 -16.46
CA SER A 175 -13.39 2.12 -16.90
C SER A 175 -12.07 2.29 -16.14
N ARG A 176 -11.52 3.51 -16.10
CA ARG A 176 -10.32 3.83 -15.33
C ARG A 176 -10.43 3.46 -13.86
N LYS A 177 -11.57 3.76 -13.23
CA LYS A 177 -11.82 3.39 -11.84
C LYS A 177 -11.82 1.88 -11.65
N ALA A 178 -12.52 1.14 -12.51
CA ALA A 178 -12.60 -0.32 -12.44
C ALA A 178 -11.22 -0.98 -12.63
N GLU A 179 -10.39 -0.47 -13.54
CA GLU A 179 -9.04 -0.95 -13.75
C GLU A 179 -8.13 -0.65 -12.56
N LEU A 180 -8.24 0.55 -11.94
CA LEU A 180 -7.54 0.86 -10.69
C LEU A 180 -7.98 -0.07 -9.55
N GLU A 181 -9.29 -0.34 -9.40
CA GLU A 181 -9.83 -1.22 -8.36
C GLU A 181 -9.34 -2.69 -8.50
N ALA A 182 -8.99 -3.10 -9.71
CA ALA A 182 -8.48 -4.43 -10.00
C ALA A 182 -6.96 -4.59 -9.75
N MET A 183 -6.25 -3.48 -9.50
CA MET A 183 -4.79 -3.52 -9.27
C MET A 183 -4.45 -4.09 -7.90
N GLU A 184 -3.35 -4.82 -7.83
CA GLU A 184 -2.72 -5.19 -6.57
C GLU A 184 -2.03 -3.97 -5.96
N VAL A 185 -2.41 -3.61 -4.73
CA VAL A 185 -1.97 -2.37 -4.09
C VAL A 185 -1.15 -2.67 -2.85
N PRO A 186 0.16 -2.37 -2.85
CA PRO A 186 0.96 -2.51 -1.65
C PRO A 186 0.50 -1.52 -0.56
N ASP A 187 0.58 -1.93 0.71
CA ASP A 187 0.12 -1.15 1.85
C ASP A 187 0.66 0.29 1.85
N ALA A 188 1.93 0.45 1.52
CA ALA A 188 2.58 1.76 1.45
C ALA A 188 1.99 2.69 0.39
N ALA A 189 1.37 2.14 -0.67
CA ALA A 189 0.68 2.92 -1.72
C ALA A 189 -0.83 3.04 -1.48
N GLY A 190 -1.39 2.40 -0.44
CA GLY A 190 -2.82 2.33 -0.21
C GLY A 190 -3.51 3.70 -0.07
N SER A 191 -2.84 4.69 0.53
CA SER A 191 -3.39 6.05 0.63
C SER A 191 -3.44 6.77 -0.71
N LEU A 192 -2.40 6.63 -1.53
CA LEU A 192 -2.36 7.17 -2.88
C LEU A 192 -3.42 6.51 -3.76
N HIS A 193 -3.55 5.19 -3.67
CA HIS A 193 -4.56 4.45 -4.42
C HIS A 193 -5.99 4.91 -4.10
N ARG A 194 -6.36 5.00 -2.82
CA ARG A 194 -7.66 5.54 -2.39
C ARG A 194 -7.91 6.95 -2.89
N LEU A 195 -6.87 7.77 -2.96
CA LEU A 195 -6.99 9.13 -3.46
C LEU A 195 -7.27 9.15 -4.96
N ARG A 196 -6.62 8.29 -5.75
CA ARG A 196 -6.87 8.11 -7.19
C ARG A 196 -8.30 7.65 -7.48
N LEU A 197 -8.85 6.72 -6.68
CA LEU A 197 -10.25 6.30 -6.79
C LEU A 197 -11.22 7.47 -6.52
N LYS A 198 -10.97 8.28 -5.49
CA LYS A 198 -11.77 9.48 -5.20
C LYS A 198 -11.70 10.52 -6.33
N ILE A 199 -10.58 10.65 -7.01
CA ILE A 199 -10.46 11.50 -8.21
C ILE A 199 -11.40 10.98 -9.30
N CYS A 200 -11.40 9.67 -9.56
CA CYS A 200 -12.31 9.08 -10.53
C CYS A 200 -13.77 9.37 -10.16
N ASP A 201 -14.18 9.17 -8.90
CA ASP A 201 -15.55 9.46 -8.44
C ASP A 201 -15.95 10.92 -8.68
N ALA A 202 -15.08 11.86 -8.30
CA ALA A 202 -15.34 13.29 -8.50
C ALA A 202 -15.44 13.67 -9.99
N ARG A 203 -14.62 13.05 -10.84
CA ARG A 203 -14.65 13.26 -12.29
C ARG A 203 -15.90 12.66 -12.94
N ILE A 204 -16.31 11.46 -12.53
CA ILE A 204 -17.55 10.81 -12.95
C ILE A 204 -18.74 11.72 -12.61
N GLU A 205 -18.79 12.19 -11.36
CA GLU A 205 -19.88 13.06 -10.91
C GLU A 205 -19.91 14.39 -11.69
N ALA A 206 -18.74 14.99 -11.94
CA ALA A 206 -18.64 16.22 -12.73
C ALA A 206 -19.18 16.03 -14.15
N ALA A 207 -18.74 14.98 -14.86
CA ALA A 207 -19.16 14.68 -16.22
C ALA A 207 -20.66 14.31 -16.29
N ALA A 208 -21.15 13.51 -15.33
CA ALA A 208 -22.56 13.14 -15.26
C ALA A 208 -23.49 14.35 -15.01
N ASN A 209 -23.11 15.25 -14.10
CA ASN A 209 -23.87 16.48 -13.87
C ASN A 209 -23.81 17.42 -15.08
N TYR A 210 -22.66 17.48 -15.79
CA TYR A 210 -22.55 18.27 -17.02
C TYR A 210 -23.47 17.71 -18.13
N ALA A 211 -23.47 16.40 -18.33
CA ALA A 211 -24.39 15.75 -19.27
C ALA A 211 -25.86 16.00 -18.90
N ARG A 212 -26.24 15.90 -17.62
CA ARG A 212 -27.60 16.19 -17.13
C ARG A 212 -27.98 17.63 -17.35
N TRP A 213 -27.08 18.58 -17.19
CA TRP A 213 -27.32 19.99 -17.40
C TRP A 213 -27.70 20.30 -18.86
N MET A 214 -27.21 19.54 -19.83
CA MET A 214 -27.63 19.69 -21.23
C MET A 214 -29.13 19.48 -21.42
N ASP A 215 -29.78 18.68 -20.57
CA ASP A 215 -31.23 18.43 -20.61
C ASP A 215 -31.99 19.43 -19.74
N ASP A 216 -31.60 19.56 -18.45
CA ASP A 216 -32.44 20.26 -17.48
C ASP A 216 -32.15 21.77 -17.37
N LYS A 217 -31.00 22.22 -17.87
CA LYS A 217 -30.55 23.63 -17.88
C LYS A 217 -30.60 24.32 -16.50
N LYS A 218 -30.61 23.53 -15.41
CA LYS A 218 -30.71 24.08 -14.05
C LYS A 218 -29.34 24.59 -13.57
N ALA A 219 -29.37 25.79 -13.00
CA ALA A 219 -28.18 26.38 -12.39
C ALA A 219 -27.61 25.54 -11.24
N ALA A 220 -28.42 24.75 -10.55
CA ALA A 220 -27.97 23.84 -9.50
C ALA A 220 -27.16 22.70 -10.09
N THR A 221 -27.58 22.13 -11.23
CA THR A 221 -26.88 21.00 -11.87
C THR A 221 -25.52 21.39 -12.41
N ILE A 222 -25.40 22.56 -13.08
CA ILE A 222 -24.08 23.02 -13.53
C ILE A 222 -23.17 23.39 -12.37
N ARG A 223 -23.68 23.98 -11.29
CA ARG A 223 -22.85 24.23 -10.08
C ARG A 223 -22.37 22.95 -9.42
N ALA A 224 -23.17 21.89 -9.41
CA ALA A 224 -22.76 20.58 -8.92
C ALA A 224 -21.59 20.04 -9.75
N SER A 225 -21.67 20.11 -11.10
CA SER A 225 -20.57 19.75 -11.99
C SER A 225 -19.29 20.53 -11.66
N ASP A 226 -19.38 21.86 -11.55
CA ASP A 226 -18.24 22.72 -11.24
C ASP A 226 -17.62 22.41 -9.87
N ASN A 227 -18.46 22.11 -8.87
CA ASN A 227 -17.97 21.75 -7.55
C ASN A 227 -17.23 20.41 -7.56
N SER A 228 -17.77 19.38 -8.21
CA SER A 228 -17.11 18.08 -8.34
C SER A 228 -15.80 18.21 -9.13
N MET A 229 -15.75 19.07 -10.16
CA MET A 229 -14.52 19.38 -10.89
C MET A 229 -13.45 20.06 -10.00
N LYS A 230 -13.85 20.98 -9.12
CA LYS A 230 -12.93 21.63 -8.17
C LYS A 230 -12.39 20.62 -7.16
N ILE A 231 -13.25 19.73 -6.65
CA ILE A 231 -12.85 18.64 -5.75
C ILE A 231 -11.80 17.76 -6.46
N ALA A 232 -12.07 17.29 -7.67
CA ALA A 232 -11.15 16.47 -8.45
C ALA A 232 -9.76 17.14 -8.58
N LYS A 233 -9.71 18.42 -8.98
CA LYS A 233 -8.46 19.18 -9.11
C LYS A 233 -7.69 19.33 -7.80
N THR A 234 -8.37 19.43 -6.66
CA THR A 234 -7.70 19.47 -5.35
C THR A 234 -7.10 18.11 -5.03
N LEU A 235 -7.87 17.04 -5.20
CA LEU A 235 -7.40 15.67 -4.98
C LEU A 235 -6.24 15.29 -5.91
N GLU A 236 -6.22 15.77 -7.16
CA GLU A 236 -5.12 15.56 -8.10
C GLU A 236 -3.81 16.19 -7.58
N LYS A 237 -3.86 17.41 -7.04
CA LYS A 237 -2.68 18.04 -6.41
C LYS A 237 -2.19 17.26 -5.20
N ASP A 238 -3.13 16.79 -4.36
CA ASP A 238 -2.78 15.97 -3.19
C ASP A 238 -2.15 14.64 -3.63
N ALA A 239 -2.65 14.02 -4.71
CA ALA A 239 -2.07 12.80 -5.29
C ALA A 239 -0.66 13.03 -5.84
N GLU A 240 -0.39 14.16 -6.49
CA GLU A 240 0.96 14.53 -6.96
C GLU A 240 1.94 14.68 -5.79
N LEU A 241 1.52 15.32 -4.69
CA LEU A 241 2.34 15.46 -3.49
C LEU A 241 2.62 14.10 -2.84
N LEU A 242 1.59 13.27 -2.72
CA LEU A 242 1.72 11.95 -2.11
C LEU A 242 2.59 11.01 -2.97
N THR A 243 2.49 11.10 -4.30
CA THR A 243 3.37 10.34 -5.21
C THR A 243 4.84 10.66 -5.00
N LYS A 244 5.18 11.93 -4.72
CA LYS A 244 6.56 12.34 -4.41
C LYS A 244 7.06 11.86 -3.04
N GLN A 245 6.15 11.58 -2.10
CA GLN A 245 6.49 11.09 -0.78
C GLN A 245 6.67 9.57 -0.74
N VAL A 246 6.00 8.87 -1.64
CA VAL A 246 6.01 7.40 -1.74
C VAL A 246 7.18 6.90 -2.62
N ASN A 247 7.73 7.75 -3.51
CA ASN A 247 8.96 7.53 -4.26
C ASN A 247 10.19 7.80 -3.40
#